data_8d4c41b4373bea0c929f1150e549864b
#
_entry.id   8d4c41b4373bea0c929f1150e549864b
#
_cell.length_a   1.000
_cell.length_b   1.000
_cell.length_c   1.000
_cell.angle_alpha   90.00
_cell.angle_beta   90.00
_cell.angle_gamma   90.00
#
_symmetry.space_group_name_H-M   'P 1'
#
loop_
_entity.id
_entity.type
_entity.pdbx_description
1 polymer ?
#
loop_
_entity_poly.entity_id
_entity_poly.type
_entity_poly.pdbx_seq_one_letter_code
_entity_poly.pdbx_strand_id
1 'polypeptide(L)'
;MTHSAYGPQTRHGCIIMASGTSTRFGANKLIAEIGGVPLIQHVLRATDGLYARRVVATRHSDVTRLCDMRGIEVVLHDEPLRNDTVRLGMEKMADCDTVTFVQGDQPLVSANSLAALLRAAESHPDCIWRASFRGTPGAPVLFPAWTFNELRSLPPGKGGGVVAKAHKELVRTIEVSSKWELFDVDTPDDLQALQAHLENGIE
;
A
#
# COMPACT_ATOMS: atom_id res chain seq x y z
N MET A 1 -38.52 -16.25 -8.62
CA MET A 1 -37.74 -14.96 -8.63
C MET A 1 -36.97 -14.93 -7.34
N THR A 2 -35.74 -15.38 -7.37
CA THR A 2 -34.84 -15.39 -6.20
C THR A 2 -34.18 -14.02 -6.11
N HIS A 3 -34.62 -13.19 -5.16
CA HIS A 3 -33.91 -11.96 -4.82
C HIS A 3 -32.51 -12.33 -4.29
N SER A 4 -31.49 -11.90 -5.00
CA SER A 4 -30.08 -11.94 -4.53
C SER A 4 -29.99 -11.11 -3.24
N ALA A 5 -29.67 -11.78 -2.15
CA ALA A 5 -29.55 -11.19 -0.80
C ALA A 5 -28.18 -10.50 -0.58
N TYR A 6 -27.47 -10.15 -1.66
CA TYR A 6 -26.21 -9.41 -1.56
C TYR A 6 -26.49 -7.93 -1.86
N GLY A 7 -26.37 -7.10 -0.84
CA GLY A 7 -26.22 -5.64 -0.99
C GLY A 7 -25.04 -5.30 -1.92
N PRO A 8 -24.91 -4.04 -2.37
CA PRO A 8 -23.79 -3.65 -3.21
C PRO A 8 -22.49 -3.99 -2.51
N GLN A 9 -21.65 -4.78 -3.19
CA GLN A 9 -20.35 -5.20 -2.66
C GLN A 9 -19.44 -3.97 -2.55
N THR A 10 -18.79 -3.77 -1.39
CA THR A 10 -17.84 -2.67 -1.15
C THR A 10 -16.72 -2.71 -2.20
N ARG A 11 -16.50 -1.60 -2.87
CA ARG A 11 -15.46 -1.46 -3.90
C ARG A 11 -14.17 -0.96 -3.24
N HIS A 12 -13.27 -1.85 -2.96
CA HIS A 12 -11.97 -1.52 -2.39
C HIS A 12 -10.98 -1.11 -3.48
N GLY A 13 -10.33 0.05 -3.31
CA GLY A 13 -9.23 0.52 -4.12
C GLY A 13 -7.87 0.30 -3.45
N CYS A 14 -6.82 0.20 -4.25
CA CYS A 14 -5.43 0.10 -3.79
C CYS A 14 -4.52 1.03 -4.58
N ILE A 15 -3.73 1.83 -3.86
CA ILE A 15 -2.64 2.63 -4.42
C ILE A 15 -1.33 2.09 -3.86
N ILE A 16 -0.50 1.52 -4.74
CA ILE A 16 0.85 1.11 -4.40
C ILE A 16 1.76 2.31 -4.59
N MET A 17 2.33 2.79 -3.48
CA MET A 17 3.19 3.98 -3.43
C MET A 17 4.61 3.59 -3.84
N ALA A 18 5.02 3.97 -5.04
CA ALA A 18 6.27 3.52 -5.67
C ALA A 18 7.10 4.69 -6.25
N SER A 19 6.96 5.92 -5.70
CA SER A 19 7.61 7.14 -6.20
C SER A 19 8.80 7.61 -5.36
N GLY A 20 9.26 6.82 -4.38
CA GLY A 20 10.41 7.16 -3.54
C GLY A 20 11.69 7.35 -4.35
N THR A 21 12.50 8.35 -3.99
CA THR A 21 13.75 8.70 -4.71
C THR A 21 14.90 7.73 -4.48
N SER A 22 14.78 6.83 -3.51
CA SER A 22 15.80 5.82 -3.15
C SER A 22 17.21 6.40 -2.90
N THR A 23 17.30 7.65 -2.42
CA THR A 23 18.59 8.37 -2.29
C THR A 23 19.59 7.67 -1.37
N ARG A 24 19.13 7.03 -0.29
CA ARG A 24 19.96 6.25 0.64
C ARG A 24 20.38 4.90 0.06
N PHE A 25 19.66 4.39 -0.93
CA PHE A 25 19.95 3.12 -1.58
C PHE A 25 20.96 3.26 -2.73
N GLY A 26 21.10 4.46 -3.31
CA GLY A 26 22.01 4.75 -4.41
C GLY A 26 21.52 4.33 -5.80
N ALA A 27 20.42 3.59 -5.89
CA ALA A 27 19.75 3.15 -7.12
C ALA A 27 18.24 3.02 -6.85
N ASN A 28 17.44 2.69 -7.87
CA ASN A 28 16.03 2.41 -7.65
C ASN A 28 15.86 1.12 -6.82
N LYS A 29 15.59 1.26 -5.51
CA LYS A 29 15.43 0.12 -4.60
C LYS A 29 14.31 -0.84 -4.98
N LEU A 30 13.26 -0.34 -5.67
CA LEU A 30 12.07 -1.14 -6.01
C LEU A 30 12.37 -2.26 -7.02
N ILE A 31 13.45 -2.11 -7.79
CA ILE A 31 13.93 -3.17 -8.72
C ILE A 31 15.07 -4.00 -8.13
N ALA A 32 15.57 -3.67 -6.93
CA ALA A 32 16.50 -4.55 -6.22
C ALA A 32 15.81 -5.88 -5.90
N GLU A 33 16.56 -6.98 -5.94
CA GLU A 33 15.99 -8.32 -5.87
C GLU A 33 16.17 -8.98 -4.50
N ILE A 34 15.12 -9.69 -4.09
CA ILE A 34 15.17 -10.68 -3.01
C ILE A 34 14.81 -12.04 -3.62
N GLY A 35 15.69 -13.01 -3.47
CA GLY A 35 15.48 -14.34 -4.06
C GLY A 35 15.28 -14.30 -5.58
N GLY A 36 15.95 -13.39 -6.30
CA GLY A 36 15.83 -13.24 -7.75
C GLY A 36 14.52 -12.54 -8.20
N VAL A 37 13.78 -11.91 -7.27
CA VAL A 37 12.52 -11.22 -7.56
C VAL A 37 12.60 -9.77 -7.09
N PRO A 38 12.34 -8.76 -7.95
CA PRO A 38 12.30 -7.36 -7.59
C PRO A 38 11.37 -7.07 -6.41
N LEU A 39 11.76 -6.16 -5.49
CA LEU A 39 10.99 -5.80 -4.29
C LEU A 39 9.54 -5.48 -4.62
N ILE A 40 9.32 -4.61 -5.62
CA ILE A 40 7.96 -4.22 -6.02
C ILE A 40 7.11 -5.41 -6.46
N GLN A 41 7.69 -6.45 -7.05
CA GLN A 41 6.94 -7.62 -7.52
C GLN A 41 6.35 -8.45 -6.38
N HIS A 42 6.97 -8.47 -5.21
CA HIS A 42 6.39 -9.11 -4.03
C HIS A 42 5.11 -8.40 -3.61
N VAL A 43 5.12 -7.06 -3.59
CA VAL A 43 3.93 -6.23 -3.29
C VAL A 43 2.84 -6.40 -4.33
N LEU A 44 3.22 -6.44 -5.64
CA LEU A 44 2.27 -6.67 -6.72
C LEU A 44 1.57 -8.04 -6.60
N ARG A 45 2.29 -9.07 -6.16
CA ARG A 45 1.72 -10.41 -5.90
C ARG A 45 0.81 -10.41 -4.67
N ALA A 46 1.23 -9.78 -3.57
CA ALA A 46 0.45 -9.72 -2.33
C ALA A 46 -0.90 -8.98 -2.51
N THR A 47 -0.97 -8.02 -3.42
CA THR A 47 -2.18 -7.22 -3.71
C THR A 47 -3.06 -7.82 -4.81
N ASP A 48 -2.64 -8.91 -5.44
CA ASP A 48 -3.33 -9.47 -6.60
C ASP A 48 -4.71 -10.06 -6.24
N GLY A 49 -5.70 -9.75 -7.06
CA GLY A 49 -7.08 -10.25 -6.89
C GLY A 49 -7.83 -9.74 -5.66
N LEU A 50 -7.23 -8.88 -4.81
CA LEU A 50 -7.87 -8.39 -3.59
C LEU A 50 -8.72 -7.13 -3.78
N TYR A 51 -8.45 -6.36 -4.82
CA TYR A 51 -9.01 -5.02 -4.98
C TYR A 51 -9.80 -4.89 -6.28
N ALA A 52 -10.94 -4.20 -6.23
CA ALA A 52 -11.73 -3.87 -7.41
C ALA A 52 -10.97 -2.93 -8.37
N ARG A 53 -10.10 -2.09 -7.81
CA ARG A 53 -9.20 -1.22 -8.54
C ARG A 53 -7.83 -1.18 -7.88
N ARG A 54 -6.77 -1.35 -8.67
CA ARG A 54 -5.38 -1.32 -8.20
C ARG A 54 -4.53 -0.50 -9.15
N VAL A 55 -3.80 0.48 -8.62
CA VAL A 55 -2.87 1.30 -9.39
C VAL A 55 -1.51 1.37 -8.70
N VAL A 56 -0.45 1.51 -9.51
CA VAL A 56 0.90 1.81 -9.03
C VAL A 56 1.22 3.26 -9.34
N ALA A 57 1.43 4.08 -8.33
CA ALA A 57 1.86 5.46 -8.50
C ALA A 57 3.39 5.53 -8.40
N THR A 58 4.06 5.85 -9.51
CA THR A 58 5.51 5.79 -9.62
C THR A 58 6.08 6.91 -10.49
N ARG A 59 7.36 7.22 -10.27
CA ARG A 59 8.19 8.06 -11.14
C ARG A 59 9.22 7.25 -11.94
N HIS A 60 9.23 5.94 -11.77
CA HIS A 60 10.26 5.04 -12.28
C HIS A 60 9.77 4.27 -13.50
N SER A 61 10.39 4.50 -14.66
CA SER A 61 10.03 3.83 -15.93
C SER A 61 10.30 2.32 -15.93
N ASP A 62 11.23 1.84 -15.13
CA ASP A 62 11.51 0.42 -14.93
C ASP A 62 10.40 -0.27 -14.13
N VAL A 63 9.83 0.41 -13.11
CA VAL A 63 8.64 -0.05 -12.41
C VAL A 63 7.44 -0.11 -13.36
N THR A 64 7.27 0.92 -14.21
CA THR A 64 6.20 0.93 -15.22
C THR A 64 6.27 -0.30 -16.12
N ARG A 65 7.44 -0.62 -16.66
CA ARG A 65 7.62 -1.82 -17.51
C ARG A 65 7.25 -3.13 -16.82
N LEU A 66 7.57 -3.26 -15.51
CA LEU A 66 7.17 -4.43 -14.72
C LEU A 66 5.65 -4.53 -14.51
N CYS A 67 4.97 -3.39 -14.41
CA CYS A 67 3.51 -3.33 -14.28
C CYS A 67 2.81 -3.63 -15.61
N ASP A 68 3.30 -3.06 -16.72
CA ASP A 68 2.73 -3.26 -18.07
C ASP A 68 2.71 -4.74 -18.45
N MET A 69 3.77 -5.48 -18.16
CA MET A 69 3.83 -6.93 -18.40
C MET A 69 2.78 -7.73 -17.61
N ARG A 70 2.10 -7.12 -16.65
CA ARG A 70 1.08 -7.73 -15.79
C ARG A 70 -0.30 -7.10 -15.97
N GLY A 71 -0.45 -6.14 -16.88
CA GLY A 71 -1.71 -5.42 -17.08
C GLY A 71 -2.15 -4.59 -15.86
N ILE A 72 -1.19 -4.11 -15.04
CA ILE A 72 -1.47 -3.28 -13.87
C ILE A 72 -1.45 -1.81 -14.27
N GLU A 73 -2.51 -1.09 -13.93
CA GLU A 73 -2.61 0.36 -14.22
C GLU A 73 -1.51 1.13 -13.48
N VAL A 74 -0.82 2.01 -14.20
CA VAL A 74 0.25 2.86 -13.67
C VAL A 74 -0.11 4.33 -13.78
N VAL A 75 0.14 5.07 -12.72
CA VAL A 75 0.18 6.52 -12.70
C VAL A 75 1.64 6.94 -12.70
N LEU A 76 2.19 7.14 -13.90
CA LEU A 76 3.56 7.64 -14.08
C LEU A 76 3.55 9.17 -13.95
N HIS A 77 4.45 9.71 -13.12
CA HIS A 77 4.58 11.15 -12.89
C HIS A 77 6.03 11.50 -12.52
N ASP A 78 6.38 12.77 -12.63
CA ASP A 78 7.66 13.35 -12.23
C ASP A 78 7.57 14.30 -11.03
N GLU A 79 6.37 14.46 -10.48
CA GLU A 79 6.10 15.31 -9.32
C GLU A 79 6.97 14.91 -8.11
N PRO A 80 7.63 15.90 -7.45
CA PRO A 80 8.66 15.59 -6.46
C PRO A 80 8.11 15.18 -5.08
N LEU A 81 6.88 15.57 -4.75
CA LEU A 81 6.38 15.47 -3.39
C LEU A 81 5.43 14.28 -3.18
N ARG A 82 5.40 13.77 -1.96
CA ARG A 82 4.56 12.63 -1.57
C ARG A 82 3.06 12.90 -1.72
N ASN A 83 2.61 14.13 -1.40
CA ASN A 83 1.22 14.53 -1.56
C ASN A 83 0.76 14.45 -3.03
N ASP A 84 1.64 14.75 -3.98
CA ASP A 84 1.31 14.67 -5.40
C ASP A 84 1.12 13.23 -5.85
N THR A 85 1.98 12.31 -5.40
CA THR A 85 1.80 10.86 -5.62
C THR A 85 0.45 10.39 -5.09
N VAL A 86 0.06 10.83 -3.87
CA VAL A 86 -1.24 10.50 -3.28
C VAL A 86 -2.36 11.08 -4.12
N ARG A 87 -2.32 12.38 -4.45
CA ARG A 87 -3.35 13.07 -5.25
C ARG A 87 -3.58 12.38 -6.59
N LEU A 88 -2.51 12.12 -7.33
CA LEU A 88 -2.58 11.47 -8.65
C LEU A 88 -3.13 10.04 -8.58
N GLY A 89 -2.73 9.28 -7.56
CA GLY A 89 -3.30 7.96 -7.29
C GLY A 89 -4.79 8.04 -6.95
N MET A 90 -5.21 9.02 -6.13
CA MET A 90 -6.60 9.23 -5.73
C MET A 90 -7.52 9.65 -6.88
N GLU A 91 -7.01 10.21 -7.97
CA GLU A 91 -7.79 10.49 -9.18
C GLU A 91 -8.35 9.20 -9.83
N LYS A 92 -7.67 8.08 -9.60
CA LYS A 92 -8.08 6.75 -10.09
C LYS A 92 -9.06 6.02 -9.17
N MET A 93 -9.37 6.57 -8.00
CA MET A 93 -10.18 5.92 -6.95
C MET A 93 -11.59 6.52 -6.82
N ALA A 94 -12.08 7.23 -7.85
CA ALA A 94 -13.34 7.97 -7.77
C ALA A 94 -14.58 7.07 -7.55
N ASP A 95 -14.51 5.82 -7.96
CA ASP A 95 -15.60 4.84 -7.89
C ASP A 95 -15.38 3.79 -6.79
N CYS A 96 -14.45 4.04 -5.86
CA CYS A 96 -14.15 3.17 -4.73
C CYS A 96 -14.77 3.70 -3.43
N ASP A 97 -15.18 2.77 -2.56
CA ASP A 97 -15.71 3.07 -1.22
C ASP A 97 -14.58 3.21 -0.17
N THR A 98 -13.44 2.58 -0.44
CA THR A 98 -12.23 2.67 0.38
C THR A 98 -10.99 2.72 -0.49
N VAL A 99 -9.88 3.22 0.06
CA VAL A 99 -8.56 3.14 -0.56
C VAL A 99 -7.52 2.63 0.44
N THR A 100 -6.75 1.62 0.03
CA THR A 100 -5.60 1.14 0.79
C THR A 100 -4.31 1.69 0.18
N PHE A 101 -3.50 2.36 0.99
CA PHE A 101 -2.14 2.72 0.61
C PHE A 101 -1.18 1.63 1.04
N VAL A 102 -0.51 1.01 0.06
CA VAL A 102 0.51 -0.03 0.26
C VAL A 102 1.85 0.53 -0.18
N GLN A 103 2.89 0.33 0.62
CA GLN A 103 4.23 0.80 0.27
C GLN A 103 4.91 -0.19 -0.68
N GLY A 104 5.51 0.32 -1.77
CA GLY A 104 6.19 -0.52 -2.77
C GLY A 104 7.50 -1.14 -2.26
N ASP A 105 8.03 -0.62 -1.16
CA ASP A 105 9.27 -1.03 -0.49
C ASP A 105 9.06 -1.89 0.77
N GLN A 106 7.82 -2.38 0.99
CA GLN A 106 7.48 -3.38 2.02
C GLN A 106 7.22 -4.76 1.37
N PRO A 107 8.25 -5.48 0.91
CA PRO A 107 8.07 -6.68 0.07
C PRO A 107 7.43 -7.86 0.79
N LEU A 108 7.45 -7.89 2.13
CA LEU A 108 6.86 -8.97 2.92
C LEU A 108 5.44 -8.68 3.42
N VAL A 109 4.81 -7.57 2.97
CA VAL A 109 3.37 -7.37 3.20
C VAL A 109 2.59 -8.60 2.71
N SER A 110 1.71 -9.16 3.54
CA SER A 110 1.01 -10.40 3.18
C SER A 110 -0.39 -10.15 2.63
N ALA A 111 -0.82 -11.00 1.70
CA ALA A 111 -2.20 -11.01 1.21
C ALA A 111 -3.21 -11.24 2.34
N ASN A 112 -2.85 -12.05 3.35
CA ASN A 112 -3.70 -12.31 4.51
C ASN A 112 -3.94 -11.06 5.36
N SER A 113 -2.89 -10.25 5.61
CA SER A 113 -3.00 -8.99 6.35
C SER A 113 -3.78 -7.95 5.56
N LEU A 114 -3.58 -7.87 4.24
CA LEU A 114 -4.37 -7.01 3.36
C LEU A 114 -5.86 -7.42 3.39
N ALA A 115 -6.17 -8.70 3.24
CA ALA A 115 -7.55 -9.20 3.32
C ALA A 115 -8.17 -8.96 4.71
N ALA A 116 -7.38 -9.02 5.78
CA ALA A 116 -7.85 -8.69 7.13
C ALA A 116 -8.24 -7.21 7.26
N LEU A 117 -7.46 -6.30 6.66
CA LEU A 117 -7.82 -4.87 6.58
C LEU A 117 -9.15 -4.65 5.85
N LEU A 118 -9.35 -5.33 4.71
CA LEU A 118 -10.59 -5.20 3.93
C LEU A 118 -11.80 -5.68 4.73
N ARG A 119 -11.72 -6.87 5.35
CA ARG A 119 -12.80 -7.39 6.22
C ARG A 119 -13.09 -6.47 7.41
N ALA A 120 -12.05 -5.89 8.02
CA ALA A 120 -12.21 -4.95 9.12
C ALA A 120 -12.95 -3.67 8.67
N ALA A 121 -12.64 -3.15 7.47
CA ALA A 121 -13.30 -2.00 6.88
C ALA A 121 -14.77 -2.30 6.51
N GLU A 122 -15.08 -3.50 6.03
CA GLU A 122 -16.46 -3.93 5.77
C GLU A 122 -17.29 -3.99 7.06
N SER A 123 -16.66 -4.45 8.17
CA SER A 123 -17.33 -4.55 9.48
C SER A 123 -17.51 -3.19 10.16
N HIS A 124 -16.59 -2.24 9.94
CA HIS A 124 -16.59 -0.91 10.54
C HIS A 124 -16.19 0.13 9.48
N PRO A 125 -17.12 0.51 8.60
CA PRO A 125 -16.84 1.31 7.41
C PRO A 125 -16.42 2.76 7.71
N ASP A 126 -16.70 3.26 8.91
CA ASP A 126 -16.35 4.61 9.32
C ASP A 126 -14.92 4.73 9.89
N CYS A 127 -14.22 3.60 10.06
CA CYS A 127 -12.89 3.59 10.65
C CYS A 127 -11.79 3.67 9.59
N ILE A 128 -10.70 4.36 9.94
CA ILE A 128 -9.41 4.26 9.24
C ILE A 128 -8.69 3.05 9.83
N TRP A 129 -8.33 2.10 8.98
CA TRP A 129 -7.67 0.87 9.41
C TRP A 129 -6.20 0.87 9.03
N ARG A 130 -5.34 0.36 9.90
CA ARG A 130 -3.92 0.23 9.60
C ARG A 130 -3.34 -1.03 10.20
N ALA A 131 -2.28 -1.53 9.57
CA ALA A 131 -1.51 -2.63 10.10
C ALA A 131 -0.73 -2.20 11.34
N SER A 132 -0.53 -3.13 12.28
CA SER A 132 0.32 -2.94 13.47
C SER A 132 1.04 -4.23 13.81
N PHE A 133 2.18 -4.11 14.47
CA PHE A 133 2.88 -5.23 15.08
C PHE A 133 3.21 -4.90 16.54
N ARG A 134 2.70 -5.71 17.48
CA ARG A 134 2.83 -5.51 18.93
C ARG A 134 2.44 -4.10 19.36
N GLY A 135 1.32 -3.60 18.80
CA GLY A 135 0.79 -2.26 19.08
C GLY A 135 1.52 -1.11 18.39
N THR A 136 2.61 -1.36 17.65
CA THR A 136 3.28 -0.34 16.85
C THR A 136 2.64 -0.26 15.47
N PRO A 137 1.98 0.87 15.13
CA PRO A 137 1.27 0.99 13.86
C PRO A 137 2.20 1.29 12.70
N GLY A 138 1.91 0.70 11.53
CA GLY A 138 2.64 0.88 10.28
C GLY A 138 1.72 1.06 9.06
N ALA A 139 2.27 0.84 7.88
CA ALA A 139 1.53 0.63 6.65
C ALA A 139 1.36 -0.90 6.44
N PRO A 140 0.38 -1.34 5.65
CA PRO A 140 -0.60 -0.55 4.88
C PRO A 140 -1.65 0.17 5.73
N VAL A 141 -2.25 1.23 5.14
CA VAL A 141 -3.33 2.00 5.77
C VAL A 141 -4.51 2.07 4.82
N LEU A 142 -5.69 1.72 5.29
CA LEU A 142 -6.96 1.80 4.57
C LEU A 142 -7.77 3.00 5.06
N PHE A 143 -8.28 3.78 4.12
CA PHE A 143 -9.08 4.96 4.34
C PHE A 143 -10.47 4.80 3.72
N PRO A 144 -11.56 5.09 4.45
CA PRO A 144 -12.92 5.13 3.91
C PRO A 144 -13.16 6.39 3.05
N ALA A 145 -14.19 6.32 2.18
CA ALA A 145 -14.48 7.36 1.19
C ALA A 145 -14.67 8.77 1.78
N TRP A 146 -15.17 8.90 3.00
CA TRP A 146 -15.33 10.21 3.64
C TRP A 146 -14.02 10.97 3.83
N THR A 147 -12.85 10.28 3.82
CA THR A 147 -11.52 10.90 3.92
C THR A 147 -10.96 11.37 2.58
N PHE A 148 -11.58 11.01 1.45
CA PHE A 148 -10.98 11.18 0.12
C PHE A 148 -10.67 12.62 -0.25
N ASN A 149 -11.51 13.57 0.18
CA ASN A 149 -11.27 14.99 -0.08
C ASN A 149 -10.01 15.49 0.66
N GLU A 150 -9.81 15.04 1.90
CA GLU A 150 -8.60 15.37 2.67
C GLU A 150 -7.35 14.73 2.04
N LEU A 151 -7.45 13.48 1.59
CA LEU A 151 -6.34 12.79 0.89
C LEU A 151 -5.95 13.46 -0.43
N ARG A 152 -6.91 14.05 -1.15
CA ARG A 152 -6.63 14.83 -2.38
C ARG A 152 -6.03 16.21 -2.10
N SER A 153 -6.20 16.73 -0.87
CA SER A 153 -5.80 18.09 -0.46
C SER A 153 -4.69 18.09 0.58
N LEU A 154 -3.83 17.08 0.58
CA LEU A 154 -2.73 16.95 1.55
C LEU A 154 -1.75 18.13 1.45
N PRO A 155 -1.22 18.63 2.58
CA PRO A 155 -0.15 19.64 2.59
C PRO A 155 1.11 19.12 1.87
N PRO A 156 1.93 20.04 1.31
CA PRO A 156 3.14 19.69 0.59
C PRO A 156 4.06 18.73 1.37
N GLY A 157 4.50 17.66 0.71
CA GLY A 157 5.39 16.61 1.26
C GLY A 157 4.72 15.66 2.26
N LYS A 158 3.43 15.83 2.60
CA LYS A 158 2.72 14.95 3.53
C LYS A 158 2.05 13.79 2.80
N GLY A 159 1.82 12.69 3.52
CA GLY A 159 1.03 11.55 3.09
C GLY A 159 -0.22 11.37 3.95
N GLY A 160 -0.99 10.30 3.72
CA GLY A 160 -2.23 10.01 4.45
C GLY A 160 -2.12 9.95 5.98
N GLY A 161 -0.91 9.83 6.51
CA GLY A 161 -0.68 9.84 7.96
C GLY A 161 -1.20 11.11 8.67
N VAL A 162 -1.27 12.27 7.98
CA VAL A 162 -1.83 13.50 8.58
C VAL A 162 -3.35 13.39 8.75
N VAL A 163 -4.05 12.74 7.80
CA VAL A 163 -5.49 12.46 7.89
C VAL A 163 -5.76 11.50 9.04
N ALA A 164 -5.02 10.39 9.11
CA ALA A 164 -5.15 9.44 10.22
C ALA A 164 -4.87 10.10 11.59
N LYS A 165 -3.92 11.05 11.67
CA LYS A 165 -3.65 11.80 12.90
C LYS A 165 -4.77 12.77 13.27
N ALA A 166 -5.38 13.41 12.26
CA ALA A 166 -6.49 14.35 12.48
C ALA A 166 -7.74 13.63 13.03
N HIS A 167 -7.94 12.36 12.64
CA HIS A 167 -9.09 11.53 13.02
C HIS A 167 -8.67 10.33 13.89
N LYS A 168 -7.75 10.54 14.82
CA LYS A 168 -7.14 9.48 15.65
C LYS A 168 -8.16 8.61 16.42
N GLU A 169 -9.31 9.17 16.77
CA GLU A 169 -10.41 8.50 17.46
C GLU A 169 -11.11 7.45 16.57
N LEU A 170 -11.02 7.60 15.26
CA LEU A 170 -11.55 6.65 14.25
C LEU A 170 -10.48 5.70 13.72
N VAL A 171 -9.22 5.82 14.16
CA VAL A 171 -8.15 4.90 13.76
C VAL A 171 -8.27 3.62 14.55
N ARG A 172 -8.21 2.49 13.84
CA ARG A 172 -8.16 1.14 14.39
C ARG A 172 -6.99 0.38 13.75
N THR A 173 -6.54 -0.66 14.39
CA THR A 173 -5.44 -1.49 13.89
C THR A 173 -5.86 -2.93 13.73
N ILE A 174 -5.27 -3.61 12.75
CA ILE A 174 -5.18 -5.07 12.70
C ILE A 174 -3.75 -5.47 13.06
N GLU A 175 -3.60 -6.54 13.81
CA GLU A 175 -2.28 -7.07 14.15
C GLU A 175 -1.79 -7.98 13.03
N VAL A 176 -0.57 -7.72 12.52
CA VAL A 176 0.08 -8.58 11.53
C VAL A 176 0.90 -9.69 12.21
N SER A 177 1.17 -10.76 11.49
CA SER A 177 1.83 -11.95 12.05
C SER A 177 3.33 -11.74 12.32
N SER A 178 3.98 -10.85 11.57
CA SER A 178 5.41 -10.58 11.67
C SER A 178 5.73 -9.11 11.54
N LYS A 179 6.75 -8.63 12.28
CA LYS A 179 7.29 -7.27 12.12
C LYS A 179 7.81 -7.01 10.69
N TRP A 180 8.22 -8.06 9.99
CA TRP A 180 8.75 -7.98 8.65
C TRP A 180 7.71 -7.59 7.59
N GLU A 181 6.42 -7.79 7.88
CA GLU A 181 5.35 -7.28 7.00
C GLU A 181 5.31 -5.75 6.95
N LEU A 182 5.80 -5.07 8.01
CA LEU A 182 5.83 -3.61 8.13
C LEU A 182 7.24 -3.04 7.87
N PHE A 183 8.18 -3.88 7.43
CA PHE A 183 9.58 -3.49 7.28
C PHE A 183 9.82 -2.80 5.93
N ASP A 184 10.26 -1.52 5.98
CA ASP A 184 10.65 -0.76 4.79
C ASP A 184 12.10 -1.09 4.42
N VAL A 185 12.36 -1.41 3.16
CA VAL A 185 13.72 -1.52 2.63
C VAL A 185 14.15 -0.14 2.14
N ASP A 186 14.96 0.56 2.94
CA ASP A 186 15.40 1.93 2.65
C ASP A 186 16.88 2.02 2.25
N THR A 187 17.70 1.07 2.70
CA THR A 187 19.14 1.01 2.51
C THR A 187 19.57 -0.36 1.99
N PRO A 188 20.79 -0.51 1.43
CA PRO A 188 21.35 -1.83 1.11
C PRO A 188 21.45 -2.76 2.33
N ASP A 189 21.70 -2.22 3.52
CA ASP A 189 21.76 -3.01 4.76
C ASP A 189 20.38 -3.55 5.14
N ASP A 190 19.30 -2.80 4.92
CA ASP A 190 17.92 -3.30 5.10
C ASP A 190 17.64 -4.47 4.17
N LEU A 191 18.09 -4.39 2.92
CA LEU A 191 17.94 -5.47 1.95
C LEU A 191 18.68 -6.74 2.42
N GLN A 192 19.92 -6.60 2.90
CA GLN A 192 20.70 -7.73 3.43
C GLN A 192 20.02 -8.34 4.67
N ALA A 193 19.53 -7.50 5.58
CA ALA A 193 18.82 -7.97 6.78
C ALA A 193 17.57 -8.78 6.41
N LEU A 194 16.84 -8.32 5.40
CA LEU A 194 15.64 -9.01 4.91
C LEU A 194 15.98 -10.34 4.20
N GLN A 195 17.06 -10.38 3.40
CA GLN A 195 17.55 -11.61 2.77
C GLN A 195 17.96 -12.63 3.82
N ALA A 196 18.73 -12.21 4.82
CA ALA A 196 19.15 -13.08 5.92
C ALA A 196 17.94 -13.64 6.71
N HIS A 197 16.89 -12.84 6.91
CA HIS A 197 15.65 -13.31 7.53
C HIS A 197 14.98 -14.42 6.72
N LEU A 198 14.88 -14.25 5.40
CA LEU A 198 14.25 -15.24 4.52
C LEU A 198 15.05 -16.54 4.38
N GLU A 199 16.39 -16.44 4.36
CA GLU A 199 17.30 -17.59 4.29
C GLU A 199 17.28 -18.42 5.57
N ASN A 200 17.20 -17.77 6.71
CA ASN A 200 17.20 -18.46 8.01
C ASN A 200 15.86 -19.10 8.35
N GLY A 201 14.80 -18.87 7.56
CA GLY A 201 13.53 -19.59 7.63
C GLY A 201 12.82 -19.53 9.00
N ILE A 202 13.03 -18.49 9.79
CA ILE A 202 12.68 -18.52 11.21
C ILE A 202 11.73 -17.38 11.59
N GLU A 203 10.54 -17.86 12.04
CA GLU A 203 9.55 -17.29 12.97
C GLU A 203 8.80 -16.03 12.54
#